data_e875094dceac8d30e9836190d6c6aa66
#
_entry.id   e875094dceac8d30e9836190d6c6aa66
#
_cell.length_a   1.000
_cell.length_b   1.000
_cell.length_c   1.000
_cell.angle_alpha   90.00
_cell.angle_beta   90.00
_cell.angle_gamma   90.00
#
_symmetry.space_group_name_H-M   'P 1'
#
loop_
_entity.id
_entity.type
_entity.pdbx_description
1 polymer ?
#
loop_
_entity_poly.entity_id
_entity_poly.type
_entity_poly.pdbx_seq_one_letter_code
_entity_poly.pdbx_strand_id
1 'polypeptide(L)'
;MNRILVVIVTYNGMRWLQRCLDSVRSASVKADVFVCDNGSDDGSADFIESHYPEAILVRNGNNTGFARANDLGMRYAIEKGYGFVYLLNQDAWVLPDTFERLVDAFGTGRWGIVSPMQMRPDLTTPDRRFRRHYHGTMERVDVVQPVRFVMAAHWMISADCIKQVGLFSPAFRHYGEDNNYCDRVRFHGLGIGVLPSAVAVHDRQERKRTKPQRIYLNCQYSKVRLSDPGSSFGFQSVWQPVRQCLMSIRWLSLLPFKNIRELCKEYPDLKRWREESLEEGAFLND
;
A
#
# COMPACT_ATOMS: atom_id res chain seq x y z
N MET A 1 -0.39 -16.34 17.64
CA MET A 1 -1.19 -17.08 16.64
C MET A 1 -0.92 -16.47 15.28
N ASN A 2 -0.58 -17.28 14.28
CA ASN A 2 -0.23 -16.78 12.92
C ASN A 2 -1.48 -16.62 12.01
N ARG A 3 -2.61 -16.11 12.58
CA ARG A 3 -3.80 -15.83 11.77
C ARG A 3 -3.52 -14.67 10.81
N ILE A 4 -3.93 -14.83 9.56
CA ILE A 4 -3.76 -13.83 8.50
C ILE A 4 -5.15 -13.24 8.18
N LEU A 5 -5.25 -11.91 8.12
CA LEU A 5 -6.37 -11.22 7.51
C LEU A 5 -5.93 -10.65 6.16
N VAL A 6 -6.54 -11.10 5.08
CA VAL A 6 -6.35 -10.48 3.76
C VAL A 6 -7.31 -9.31 3.64
N VAL A 7 -6.78 -8.12 3.41
CA VAL A 7 -7.57 -6.90 3.23
C VAL A 7 -7.57 -6.52 1.76
N ILE A 8 -8.77 -6.47 1.17
CA ILE A 8 -8.99 -6.12 -0.23
C ILE A 8 -9.84 -4.86 -0.29
N VAL A 9 -9.36 -3.85 -0.97
CA VAL A 9 -10.17 -2.67 -1.31
C VAL A 9 -10.65 -2.80 -2.75
N THR A 10 -11.98 -2.78 -2.95
CA THR A 10 -12.57 -2.81 -4.29
C THR A 10 -13.30 -1.51 -4.63
N TYR A 11 -13.16 -1.10 -5.88
CA TYR A 11 -13.92 -0.02 -6.51
C TYR A 11 -14.08 -0.32 -7.99
N ASN A 12 -15.30 -0.68 -8.40
CA ASN A 12 -15.61 -1.13 -9.76
C ASN A 12 -14.65 -2.22 -10.22
N GLY A 13 -14.54 -3.29 -9.38
CA GLY A 13 -13.56 -4.35 -9.51
C GLY A 13 -14.07 -5.66 -10.10
N MET A 14 -15.34 -5.73 -10.53
CA MET A 14 -16.04 -6.95 -10.96
C MET A 14 -15.21 -7.85 -11.88
N ARG A 15 -14.44 -7.23 -12.77
CA ARG A 15 -13.58 -7.91 -13.73
C ARG A 15 -12.52 -8.83 -13.09
N TRP A 16 -12.03 -8.49 -11.88
CA TRP A 16 -10.89 -9.18 -11.27
C TRP A 16 -11.27 -9.95 -10.00
N LEU A 17 -12.40 -9.57 -9.36
CA LEU A 17 -12.76 -10.04 -8.03
C LEU A 17 -12.78 -11.55 -7.89
N GLN A 18 -13.36 -12.27 -8.87
CA GLN A 18 -13.40 -13.71 -8.80
C GLN A 18 -11.99 -14.31 -8.69
N ARG A 19 -11.08 -13.92 -9.59
CA ARG A 19 -9.71 -14.44 -9.59
C ARG A 19 -8.94 -14.04 -8.33
N CYS A 20 -9.13 -12.81 -7.88
CA CYS A 20 -8.51 -12.31 -6.66
C CYS A 20 -8.94 -13.14 -5.45
N LEU A 21 -10.24 -13.29 -5.22
CA LEU A 21 -10.81 -13.99 -4.07
C LEU A 21 -10.58 -15.51 -4.14
N ASP A 22 -10.73 -16.15 -5.32
CA ASP A 22 -10.43 -17.57 -5.51
C ASP A 22 -8.97 -17.89 -5.20
N SER A 23 -8.05 -16.99 -5.50
CA SER A 23 -6.63 -17.17 -5.18
C SER A 23 -6.35 -17.24 -3.68
N VAL A 24 -7.08 -16.43 -2.89
CA VAL A 24 -6.99 -16.46 -1.42
C VAL A 24 -7.64 -17.74 -0.87
N ARG A 25 -8.81 -18.11 -1.40
CA ARG A 25 -9.55 -19.31 -1.00
C ARG A 25 -8.75 -20.60 -1.25
N SER A 26 -7.93 -20.62 -2.30
CA SER A 26 -7.11 -21.79 -2.71
C SER A 26 -5.69 -21.79 -2.12
N ALA A 27 -5.34 -20.82 -1.27
CA ALA A 27 -4.02 -20.79 -0.64
C ALA A 27 -3.81 -21.95 0.34
N SER A 28 -2.56 -22.46 0.44
CA SER A 28 -2.19 -23.57 1.33
C SER A 28 -2.42 -23.26 2.82
N VAL A 29 -2.22 -22.01 3.20
CA VAL A 29 -2.53 -21.49 4.54
C VAL A 29 -3.83 -20.71 4.47
N LYS A 30 -4.79 -21.08 5.33
CA LYS A 30 -6.08 -20.38 5.42
C LYS A 30 -5.88 -18.96 5.94
N ALA A 31 -6.52 -18.02 5.26
CA ALA A 31 -6.62 -16.64 5.65
C ALA A 31 -8.09 -16.19 5.66
N ASP A 32 -8.46 -15.37 6.62
CA ASP A 32 -9.75 -14.69 6.61
C ASP A 32 -9.69 -13.50 5.65
N VAL A 33 -10.82 -13.16 5.04
CA VAL A 33 -10.89 -12.10 4.03
C VAL A 33 -11.76 -10.96 4.51
N PHE A 34 -11.23 -9.75 4.48
CA PHE A 34 -11.94 -8.50 4.71
C PHE A 34 -11.97 -7.70 3.40
N VAL A 35 -13.15 -7.43 2.89
CA VAL A 35 -13.32 -6.62 1.68
C VAL A 35 -13.98 -5.30 2.03
N CYS A 36 -13.32 -4.19 1.70
CA CYS A 36 -13.93 -2.87 1.72
C CYS A 36 -14.37 -2.49 0.31
N ASP A 37 -15.67 -2.52 0.05
CA ASP A 37 -16.24 -1.98 -1.17
C ASP A 37 -16.32 -0.46 -1.06
N ASN A 38 -15.56 0.23 -1.87
CA ASN A 38 -15.37 1.68 -1.80
C ASN A 38 -16.40 2.46 -2.64
N GLY A 39 -17.66 1.96 -2.65
CA GLY A 39 -18.79 2.55 -3.37
C GLY A 39 -18.83 2.15 -4.84
N SER A 40 -18.73 0.84 -5.14
CA SER A 40 -18.87 0.31 -6.50
C SER A 40 -20.31 0.41 -7.01
N ASP A 41 -20.46 0.64 -8.30
CA ASP A 41 -21.74 0.66 -9.03
C ASP A 41 -21.84 -0.41 -10.14
N ASP A 42 -20.80 -1.28 -10.23
CA ASP A 42 -20.69 -2.36 -11.23
C ASP A 42 -21.19 -3.74 -10.75
N GLY A 43 -21.83 -3.81 -9.56
CA GLY A 43 -22.27 -5.05 -8.95
C GLY A 43 -21.19 -5.79 -8.13
N SER A 44 -19.99 -5.21 -7.94
CA SER A 44 -18.89 -5.81 -7.18
C SER A 44 -19.29 -6.27 -5.78
N ALA A 45 -20.00 -5.42 -5.03
CA ALA A 45 -20.39 -5.73 -3.65
C ALA A 45 -21.40 -6.88 -3.58
N ASP A 46 -22.41 -6.90 -4.46
CA ASP A 46 -23.42 -7.95 -4.51
C ASP A 46 -22.82 -9.29 -4.96
N PHE A 47 -21.86 -9.25 -5.87
CA PHE A 47 -21.11 -10.42 -6.29
C PHE A 47 -20.34 -11.05 -5.13
N ILE A 48 -19.64 -10.23 -4.31
CA ILE A 48 -18.89 -10.71 -3.15
C ILE A 48 -19.85 -11.34 -2.14
N GLU A 49 -20.94 -10.66 -1.78
CA GLU A 49 -21.93 -11.13 -0.81
C GLU A 49 -22.54 -12.47 -1.20
N SER A 50 -22.83 -12.68 -2.50
CA SER A 50 -23.46 -13.90 -3.00
C SER A 50 -22.49 -15.07 -3.20
N HIS A 51 -21.23 -14.83 -3.60
CA HIS A 51 -20.29 -15.90 -3.98
C HIS A 51 -19.19 -16.15 -2.92
N TYR A 52 -18.99 -15.21 -1.98
CA TYR A 52 -17.99 -15.28 -0.93
C TYR A 52 -18.59 -14.90 0.44
N PRO A 53 -19.65 -15.62 0.90
CA PRO A 53 -20.35 -15.30 2.14
C PRO A 53 -19.46 -15.43 3.38
N GLU A 54 -18.29 -16.08 3.29
CA GLU A 54 -17.30 -16.15 4.33
C GLU A 54 -16.45 -14.87 4.45
N ALA A 55 -16.48 -14.00 3.45
CA ALA A 55 -15.76 -12.74 3.48
C ALA A 55 -16.48 -11.70 4.34
N ILE A 56 -15.73 -10.97 5.13
CA ILE A 56 -16.24 -9.82 5.88
C ILE A 56 -16.36 -8.65 4.91
N LEU A 57 -17.57 -8.35 4.43
CA LEU A 57 -17.81 -7.28 3.48
C LEU A 57 -18.25 -6.00 4.21
N VAL A 58 -17.52 -4.91 3.97
CA VAL A 58 -17.90 -3.55 4.38
C VAL A 58 -18.23 -2.72 3.15
N ARG A 59 -19.46 -2.23 3.06
CA ARG A 59 -19.92 -1.33 1.99
C ARG A 59 -19.73 0.12 2.43
N ASN A 60 -18.75 0.80 1.87
CA ASN A 60 -18.34 2.13 2.32
C ASN A 60 -19.21 3.28 1.76
N GLY A 61 -20.18 2.98 0.90
CA GLY A 61 -21.12 3.95 0.31
C GLY A 61 -20.51 4.99 -0.63
N ASN A 62 -19.24 5.33 -0.47
CA ASN A 62 -18.50 6.24 -1.34
C ASN A 62 -17.00 5.90 -1.39
N ASN A 63 -16.29 6.44 -2.39
CA ASN A 63 -14.86 6.22 -2.52
C ASN A 63 -14.07 7.11 -1.56
N THR A 64 -13.61 6.53 -0.46
CA THR A 64 -12.77 7.21 0.57
C THR A 64 -11.27 7.18 0.24
N GLY A 65 -10.88 6.47 -0.82
CA GLY A 65 -9.49 6.28 -1.23
C GLY A 65 -8.88 4.99 -0.69
N PHE A 66 -7.70 4.65 -1.21
CA PHE A 66 -7.01 3.39 -0.91
C PHE A 66 -6.60 3.28 0.57
N ALA A 67 -5.99 4.32 1.12
CA ALA A 67 -5.47 4.33 2.48
C ALA A 67 -6.58 4.08 3.51
N ARG A 68 -7.61 4.94 3.54
CA ARG A 68 -8.71 4.84 4.51
C ARG A 68 -9.48 3.53 4.43
N ALA A 69 -9.67 2.99 3.23
CA ALA A 69 -10.36 1.72 3.06
C ALA A 69 -9.53 0.54 3.58
N ASN A 70 -8.20 0.55 3.41
CA ASN A 70 -7.31 -0.43 4.02
C ASN A 70 -7.23 -0.28 5.55
N ASP A 71 -7.26 0.94 6.07
CA ASP A 71 -7.23 1.21 7.51
C ASP A 71 -8.36 0.51 8.26
N LEU A 72 -9.57 0.42 7.64
CA LEU A 72 -10.69 -0.32 8.23
C LEU A 72 -10.32 -1.80 8.48
N GLY A 73 -9.71 -2.44 7.49
CA GLY A 73 -9.28 -3.84 7.62
C GLY A 73 -8.08 -4.00 8.57
N MET A 74 -7.12 -3.07 8.55
CA MET A 74 -5.96 -3.09 9.47
C MET A 74 -6.42 -2.91 10.92
N ARG A 75 -7.34 -1.99 11.19
CA ARG A 75 -7.95 -1.76 12.51
C ARG A 75 -8.70 -3.01 12.97
N TYR A 76 -9.56 -3.57 12.12
CA TYR A 76 -10.25 -4.82 12.39
C TYR A 76 -9.29 -5.96 12.75
N ALA A 77 -8.18 -6.08 12.03
CA ALA A 77 -7.16 -7.09 12.31
C ALA A 77 -6.57 -6.96 13.72
N ILE A 78 -6.23 -5.75 14.14
CA ILE A 78 -5.68 -5.48 15.48
C ILE A 78 -6.73 -5.79 16.55
N GLU A 79 -7.97 -5.34 16.38
CA GLU A 79 -9.07 -5.60 17.32
C GLU A 79 -9.38 -7.08 17.49
N LYS A 80 -9.30 -7.86 16.40
CA LYS A 80 -9.58 -9.33 16.40
C LYS A 80 -8.35 -10.21 16.67
N GLY A 81 -7.19 -9.61 16.94
CA GLY A 81 -5.97 -10.34 17.33
C GLY A 81 -5.35 -11.16 16.19
N TYR A 82 -5.41 -10.69 14.96
CA TYR A 82 -4.66 -11.29 13.85
C TYR A 82 -3.16 -11.05 14.05
N GLY A 83 -2.33 -12.03 13.65
CA GLY A 83 -0.87 -11.90 13.69
C GLY A 83 -0.32 -11.14 12.47
N PHE A 84 -1.02 -11.25 11.35
CA PHE A 84 -0.62 -10.63 10.08
C PHE A 84 -1.80 -10.03 9.33
N VAL A 85 -1.53 -8.94 8.62
CA VAL A 85 -2.42 -8.37 7.61
C VAL A 85 -1.76 -8.50 6.25
N TYR A 86 -2.50 -9.00 5.27
CA TYR A 86 -2.04 -9.02 3.88
C TYR A 86 -2.87 -8.05 3.05
N LEU A 87 -2.26 -6.92 2.63
CA LEU A 87 -2.91 -6.01 1.70
C LEU A 87 -2.85 -6.59 0.30
N LEU A 88 -4.00 -6.73 -0.34
CA LEU A 88 -4.14 -7.29 -1.67
C LEU A 88 -4.99 -6.37 -2.55
N ASN A 89 -4.43 -5.91 -3.65
CA ASN A 89 -5.21 -5.14 -4.62
C ASN A 89 -6.26 -6.02 -5.33
N GLN A 90 -7.41 -5.45 -5.70
CA GLN A 90 -8.47 -6.15 -6.43
C GLN A 90 -8.02 -6.74 -7.78
N ASP A 91 -7.00 -6.13 -8.43
CA ASP A 91 -6.41 -6.56 -9.71
C ASP A 91 -5.15 -7.43 -9.52
N ALA A 92 -5.09 -8.16 -8.40
CA ALA A 92 -3.96 -8.97 -8.01
C ALA A 92 -4.41 -10.33 -7.47
N TRP A 93 -3.52 -11.30 -7.45
CA TRP A 93 -3.76 -12.63 -6.87
C TRP A 93 -2.47 -13.28 -6.37
N VAL A 94 -2.62 -14.19 -5.42
CA VAL A 94 -1.52 -14.95 -4.82
C VAL A 94 -1.37 -16.33 -5.48
N LEU A 95 -0.20 -16.94 -5.34
CA LEU A 95 0.01 -18.36 -5.61
C LEU A 95 -0.25 -19.17 -4.33
N PRO A 96 -0.51 -20.48 -4.42
CA PRO A 96 -0.94 -21.29 -3.28
C PRO A 96 -0.01 -21.21 -2.06
N ASP A 97 1.31 -21.18 -2.24
CA ASP A 97 2.32 -21.17 -1.18
C ASP A 97 2.77 -19.76 -0.73
N THR A 98 2.17 -18.70 -1.28
CA THR A 98 2.60 -17.33 -1.04
C THR A 98 2.52 -16.94 0.45
N PHE A 99 1.40 -17.23 1.12
CA PHE A 99 1.21 -16.83 2.52
C PHE A 99 2.14 -17.59 3.46
N GLU A 100 2.28 -18.90 3.27
CA GLU A 100 3.16 -19.76 4.06
C GLU A 100 4.59 -19.23 4.05
N ARG A 101 5.14 -19.03 2.85
CA ARG A 101 6.50 -18.49 2.67
C ARG A 101 6.69 -17.12 3.30
N LEU A 102 5.70 -16.22 3.16
CA LEU A 102 5.77 -14.88 3.73
C LEU A 102 5.73 -14.91 5.27
N VAL A 103 4.89 -15.75 5.87
CA VAL A 103 4.83 -15.89 7.33
C VAL A 103 6.17 -16.40 7.88
N ASP A 104 6.75 -17.42 7.27
CA ASP A 104 8.04 -17.99 7.67
C ASP A 104 9.17 -16.95 7.59
N ALA A 105 9.11 -16.06 6.59
CA ALA A 105 10.08 -14.99 6.40
C ALA A 105 10.16 -14.02 7.60
N PHE A 106 9.07 -13.79 8.32
CA PHE A 106 9.09 -12.90 9.50
C PHE A 106 9.93 -13.45 10.65
N GLY A 107 10.15 -14.76 10.72
CA GLY A 107 11.07 -15.37 11.70
C GLY A 107 12.55 -15.09 11.47
N THR A 108 12.92 -14.52 10.31
CA THR A 108 14.33 -14.35 9.90
C THR A 108 14.92 -12.98 10.22
N GLY A 109 14.13 -12.04 10.76
CA GLY A 109 14.61 -10.69 11.06
C GLY A 109 13.51 -9.76 11.58
N ARG A 110 13.87 -8.50 11.82
CA ARG A 110 12.93 -7.46 12.27
C ARG A 110 12.15 -6.85 11.10
N TRP A 111 11.36 -7.66 10.44
CA TRP A 111 10.56 -7.22 9.31
C TRP A 111 9.23 -6.61 9.77
N GLY A 112 8.92 -5.40 9.30
CA GLY A 112 7.59 -4.81 9.41
C GLY A 112 6.72 -5.17 8.21
N ILE A 113 7.32 -5.17 7.02
CA ILE A 113 6.66 -5.49 5.75
C ILE A 113 7.51 -6.49 4.98
N VAL A 114 6.90 -7.57 4.49
CA VAL A 114 7.50 -8.46 3.49
C VAL A 114 6.53 -8.58 2.30
N SER A 115 7.04 -8.28 1.11
CA SER A 115 6.30 -8.44 -0.15
C SER A 115 6.77 -9.69 -0.89
N PRO A 116 5.88 -10.42 -1.57
CA PRO A 116 6.30 -11.41 -2.54
C PRO A 116 6.93 -10.73 -3.77
N MET A 117 7.59 -11.51 -4.61
CA MET A 117 7.94 -11.14 -5.97
C MET A 117 6.67 -10.85 -6.76
N GLN A 118 6.48 -9.61 -7.22
CA GLN A 118 5.29 -9.23 -7.97
C GLN A 118 5.51 -9.45 -9.48
N MET A 119 4.78 -10.40 -10.02
CA MET A 119 4.88 -10.81 -11.41
C MET A 119 3.69 -10.30 -12.24
N ARG A 120 3.83 -10.32 -13.55
CA ARG A 120 2.71 -10.18 -14.49
C ARG A 120 1.90 -11.47 -14.58
N PRO A 121 0.71 -11.47 -15.20
CA PRO A 121 -0.11 -12.67 -15.39
C PRO A 121 0.58 -13.82 -16.11
N ASP A 122 1.63 -13.55 -16.88
CA ASP A 122 2.45 -14.56 -17.57
C ASP A 122 3.37 -15.35 -16.63
N LEU A 123 3.53 -14.93 -15.37
CA LEU A 123 4.39 -15.52 -14.34
C LEU A 123 5.89 -15.62 -14.71
N THR A 124 6.28 -15.07 -15.84
CA THR A 124 7.67 -15.08 -16.34
C THR A 124 8.29 -13.69 -16.28
N THR A 125 7.47 -12.65 -16.39
CA THR A 125 7.89 -11.27 -16.43
C THR A 125 7.53 -10.56 -15.13
N PRO A 126 8.45 -9.90 -14.43
CA PRO A 126 8.11 -9.12 -13.24
C PRO A 126 7.23 -7.91 -13.61
N ASP A 127 6.38 -7.47 -12.67
CA ASP A 127 5.63 -6.23 -12.82
C ASP A 127 6.62 -5.08 -13.07
N ARG A 128 6.35 -4.30 -14.11
CA ARG A 128 7.27 -3.24 -14.57
C ARG A 128 7.51 -2.17 -13.50
N ARG A 129 6.52 -1.83 -12.68
CA ARG A 129 6.69 -0.82 -11.62
C ARG A 129 7.39 -1.42 -10.43
N PHE A 130 7.08 -2.66 -10.07
CA PHE A 130 7.82 -3.40 -9.05
C PHE A 130 9.31 -3.47 -9.41
N ARG A 131 9.66 -3.85 -10.62
CA ARG A 131 11.05 -3.96 -11.08
C ARG A 131 11.83 -2.64 -11.04
N ARG A 132 11.15 -1.49 -11.08
CA ARG A 132 11.81 -0.17 -10.93
C ARG A 132 12.30 0.11 -9.52
N HIS A 133 11.75 -0.55 -8.52
CA HIS A 133 12.06 -0.37 -7.11
C HIS A 133 12.81 -1.55 -6.51
N TYR A 134 12.67 -2.73 -7.13
CA TYR A 134 13.35 -3.94 -6.72
C TYR A 134 14.51 -4.26 -7.67
N HIS A 135 15.73 -4.21 -7.13
CA HIS A 135 16.98 -4.47 -7.87
C HIS A 135 17.70 -5.74 -7.39
N GLY A 136 17.06 -6.51 -6.49
CA GLY A 136 17.58 -7.78 -5.99
C GLY A 136 17.52 -8.90 -7.02
N THR A 137 17.84 -10.12 -6.54
CA THR A 137 17.80 -11.33 -7.38
C THR A 137 16.40 -11.64 -7.90
N MET A 138 16.34 -12.19 -9.11
CA MET A 138 15.11 -12.75 -9.69
C MET A 138 15.01 -14.27 -9.48
N GLU A 139 16.05 -14.89 -8.94
CA GLU A 139 16.03 -16.30 -8.57
C GLU A 139 15.12 -16.51 -7.35
N ARG A 140 14.43 -17.64 -7.29
CA ARG A 140 13.55 -18.01 -6.18
C ARG A 140 14.38 -18.47 -4.98
N VAL A 141 14.85 -17.51 -4.18
CA VAL A 141 15.60 -17.77 -2.96
C VAL A 141 14.75 -17.48 -1.73
N ASP A 142 14.89 -18.30 -0.69
CA ASP A 142 14.17 -18.20 0.59
C ASP A 142 14.87 -17.21 1.57
N VAL A 143 15.47 -16.15 1.03
CA VAL A 143 16.12 -15.10 1.80
C VAL A 143 15.48 -13.76 1.47
N VAL A 144 14.94 -13.10 2.47
CA VAL A 144 14.33 -11.77 2.29
C VAL A 144 15.39 -10.76 1.85
N GLN A 145 15.15 -10.12 0.73
CA GLN A 145 16.00 -9.07 0.19
C GLN A 145 15.53 -7.71 0.71
N PRO A 146 16.36 -6.99 1.49
CA PRO A 146 15.97 -5.70 2.03
C PRO A 146 15.76 -4.67 0.92
N VAL A 147 14.69 -3.87 1.06
CA VAL A 147 14.38 -2.76 0.16
C VAL A 147 13.99 -1.53 0.95
N ARG A 148 14.13 -0.36 0.36
CA ARG A 148 13.66 0.87 0.99
C ARG A 148 12.17 1.09 0.80
N PHE A 149 11.62 0.55 -0.27
CA PHE A 149 10.25 0.73 -0.69
C PHE A 149 9.78 -0.45 -1.54
N VAL A 150 8.56 -0.86 -1.34
CA VAL A 150 7.78 -1.73 -2.23
C VAL A 150 6.34 -1.24 -2.25
N MET A 151 5.66 -1.34 -3.37
CA MET A 151 4.28 -0.86 -3.51
C MET A 151 3.28 -1.77 -2.80
N ALA A 152 2.23 -1.19 -2.24
CA ALA A 152 1.23 -1.86 -1.38
C ALA A 152 0.21 -2.74 -2.15
N ALA A 153 0.54 -3.22 -3.35
CA ALA A 153 -0.33 -4.16 -4.06
C ALA A 153 -0.34 -5.55 -3.41
N HIS A 154 0.76 -5.88 -2.73
CA HIS A 154 1.02 -7.14 -2.03
C HIS A 154 1.93 -6.87 -0.83
N TRP A 155 1.38 -6.63 0.33
CA TRP A 155 2.13 -6.49 1.57
C TRP A 155 1.66 -7.48 2.62
N MET A 156 2.57 -8.32 3.13
CA MET A 156 2.38 -8.94 4.42
C MET A 156 2.96 -7.99 5.47
N ILE A 157 2.13 -7.58 6.42
CA ILE A 157 2.47 -6.66 7.52
C ILE A 157 2.24 -7.40 8.82
N SER A 158 3.21 -7.39 9.73
CA SER A 158 2.99 -7.96 11.07
C SER A 158 2.06 -7.06 11.91
N ALA A 159 1.26 -7.67 12.77
CA ALA A 159 0.43 -6.92 13.72
C ALA A 159 1.27 -5.98 14.60
N ASP A 160 2.47 -6.41 14.99
CA ASP A 160 3.37 -5.60 15.80
C ASP A 160 3.88 -4.38 15.02
N CYS A 161 4.11 -4.52 13.71
CA CYS A 161 4.39 -3.36 12.85
C CYS A 161 3.22 -2.37 12.84
N ILE A 162 1.98 -2.86 12.70
CA ILE A 162 0.80 -1.98 12.71
C ILE A 162 0.65 -1.30 14.07
N LYS A 163 0.85 -2.00 15.17
CA LYS A 163 0.80 -1.41 16.52
C LYS A 163 1.88 -0.35 16.74
N GLN A 164 3.08 -0.58 16.21
CA GLN A 164 4.20 0.34 16.37
C GLN A 164 4.14 1.53 15.41
N VAL A 165 3.83 1.30 14.13
CA VAL A 165 3.83 2.33 13.10
C VAL A 165 2.47 3.04 12.99
N GLY A 166 1.39 2.34 13.31
CA GLY A 166 0.03 2.81 13.15
C GLY A 166 -0.57 2.53 11.77
N LEU A 167 -1.61 3.30 11.43
CA LEU A 167 -2.35 3.21 10.18
C LEU A 167 -1.77 4.14 9.09
N PHE A 168 -2.36 4.18 7.91
CA PHE A 168 -1.97 5.11 6.86
C PHE A 168 -2.20 6.57 7.30
N SER A 169 -1.32 7.47 6.87
CA SER A 169 -1.47 8.89 7.17
C SER A 169 -2.65 9.51 6.43
N PRO A 170 -3.50 10.32 7.12
CA PRO A 170 -4.59 11.06 6.49
C PRO A 170 -4.16 12.04 5.39
N ALA A 171 -2.87 12.35 5.30
CA ALA A 171 -2.28 13.19 4.26
C ALA A 171 -2.54 12.66 2.83
N PHE A 172 -2.79 11.35 2.69
CA PHE A 172 -2.88 10.69 1.40
C PHE A 172 -4.25 10.04 1.18
N ARG A 173 -5.00 10.63 0.26
CA ARG A 173 -6.24 10.00 -0.22
C ARG A 173 -5.96 8.96 -1.30
N HIS A 174 -4.99 9.27 -2.18
CA HIS A 174 -4.66 8.42 -3.32
C HIS A 174 -3.26 8.76 -3.84
N TYR A 175 -2.38 7.79 -3.87
CA TYR A 175 -0.95 7.86 -4.17
C TYR A 175 -0.10 8.60 -3.12
N GLY A 176 0.99 7.97 -2.74
CA GLY A 176 1.95 8.46 -1.76
C GLY A 176 1.80 7.82 -0.38
N GLU A 177 0.65 7.19 -0.11
CA GLU A 177 0.36 6.47 1.12
C GLU A 177 1.37 5.34 1.37
N ASP A 178 1.67 4.54 0.36
CA ASP A 178 2.63 3.44 0.43
C ASP A 178 4.07 3.92 0.67
N ASN A 179 4.47 5.01 0.02
CA ASN A 179 5.77 5.62 0.24
C ASN A 179 5.91 6.14 1.67
N ASN A 180 4.91 6.90 2.14
CA ASN A 180 4.91 7.44 3.50
C ASN A 180 4.90 6.32 4.55
N TYR A 181 4.10 5.29 4.36
CA TYR A 181 4.06 4.16 5.29
C TYR A 181 5.41 3.44 5.36
N CYS A 182 6.05 3.18 4.22
CA CYS A 182 7.41 2.63 4.16
C CYS A 182 8.46 3.53 4.85
N ASP A 183 8.36 4.86 4.70
CA ASP A 183 9.25 5.80 5.38
C ASP A 183 9.07 5.73 6.90
N ARG A 184 7.83 5.59 7.39
CA ARG A 184 7.49 5.43 8.81
C ARG A 184 7.95 4.08 9.37
N VAL A 185 7.74 2.97 8.65
CA VAL A 185 8.25 1.63 9.03
C VAL A 185 9.75 1.68 9.28
N ARG A 186 10.51 2.30 8.38
CA ARG A 186 11.97 2.45 8.55
C ARG A 186 12.34 3.40 9.68
N PHE A 187 11.60 4.47 9.89
CA PHE A 187 11.79 5.40 11.01
C PHE A 187 11.66 4.68 12.36
N HIS A 188 10.68 3.79 12.49
CA HIS A 188 10.48 2.96 13.68
C HIS A 188 11.44 1.75 13.78
N GLY A 189 12.49 1.69 12.94
CA GLY A 189 13.54 0.68 13.01
C GLY A 189 13.14 -0.70 12.51
N LEU A 190 12.04 -0.81 11.74
CA LEU A 190 11.59 -2.05 11.15
C LEU A 190 12.08 -2.18 9.70
N GLY A 191 12.33 -3.43 9.28
CA GLY A 191 12.74 -3.76 7.93
C GLY A 191 11.58 -3.82 6.94
N ILE A 192 11.89 -3.55 5.68
CA ILE A 192 11.02 -3.80 4.54
C ILE A 192 11.78 -4.71 3.58
N GLY A 193 11.15 -5.78 3.12
CA GLY A 193 11.81 -6.73 2.25
C GLY A 193 10.93 -7.30 1.15
N VAL A 194 11.60 -7.95 0.21
CA VAL A 194 10.99 -8.79 -0.82
C VAL A 194 11.50 -10.21 -0.62
N LEU A 195 10.61 -11.18 -0.58
CA LEU A 195 10.95 -12.60 -0.57
C LEU A 195 10.84 -13.17 -2.00
N PRO A 196 11.96 -13.45 -2.68
CA PRO A 196 11.93 -13.89 -4.08
C PRO A 196 11.27 -15.26 -4.31
N SER A 197 11.27 -16.15 -3.33
CA SER A 197 10.62 -17.45 -3.42
C SER A 197 9.10 -17.38 -3.32
N ALA A 198 8.54 -16.39 -2.60
CA ALA A 198 7.11 -16.10 -2.59
C ALA A 198 6.75 -15.30 -3.85
N VAL A 199 5.74 -15.74 -4.59
CA VAL A 199 5.32 -15.09 -5.84
C VAL A 199 3.85 -14.72 -5.78
N ALA A 200 3.54 -13.54 -6.28
CA ALA A 200 2.18 -13.09 -6.50
C ALA A 200 2.06 -12.31 -7.81
N VAL A 201 0.86 -12.16 -8.31
CA VAL A 201 0.62 -11.55 -9.62
C VAL A 201 -0.14 -10.24 -9.46
N HIS A 202 0.28 -9.23 -10.21
CA HIS A 202 -0.41 -7.97 -10.33
C HIS A 202 -0.79 -7.71 -11.80
N ASP A 203 -2.08 -7.81 -12.12
CA ASP A 203 -2.62 -7.57 -13.47
C ASP A 203 -2.82 -6.08 -13.72
N ARG A 204 -1.71 -5.37 -13.66
CA ARG A 204 -1.68 -3.95 -13.89
C ARG A 204 -1.84 -3.66 -15.38
N GLN A 205 -2.99 -3.16 -15.78
CA GLN A 205 -3.15 -2.66 -17.14
C GLN A 205 -2.18 -1.50 -17.40
N GLU A 206 -1.42 -1.57 -18.48
CA GLU A 206 -0.48 -0.51 -18.87
C GLU A 206 -1.22 0.73 -19.39
N ARG A 207 -1.85 1.48 -18.49
CA ARG A 207 -2.44 2.77 -18.83
C ARG A 207 -1.33 3.82 -18.94
N LYS A 208 -1.20 4.43 -20.12
CA LYS A 208 -0.31 5.60 -20.30
C LYS A 208 -0.86 6.76 -19.47
N ARG A 209 -0.05 7.27 -18.54
CA ARG A 209 -0.41 8.44 -17.74
C ARG A 209 -0.40 9.70 -18.60
N THR A 210 -1.44 10.50 -18.49
CA THR A 210 -1.51 11.83 -19.10
C THR A 210 -0.56 12.81 -18.40
N LYS A 211 -0.26 13.95 -19.04
CA LYS A 211 0.57 15.01 -18.45
C LYS A 211 -0.02 15.52 -17.12
N PRO A 212 -1.32 15.84 -16.98
CA PRO A 212 -1.90 16.25 -15.70
C PRO A 212 -1.74 15.19 -14.59
N GLN A 213 -1.93 13.90 -14.89
CA GLN A 213 -1.72 12.83 -13.94
C GLN A 213 -0.27 12.75 -13.45
N ARG A 214 0.71 12.95 -14.34
CA ARG A 214 2.13 12.99 -13.95
C ARG A 214 2.44 14.18 -13.04
N ILE A 215 1.84 15.35 -13.30
CA ILE A 215 1.99 16.55 -12.47
C ILE A 215 1.37 16.32 -11.11
N TYR A 216 0.18 15.71 -11.04
CA TYR A 216 -0.47 15.35 -9.78
C TYR A 216 0.42 14.41 -8.94
N LEU A 217 0.94 13.34 -9.52
CA LEU A 217 1.84 12.41 -8.82
C LEU A 217 3.13 13.08 -8.34
N ASN A 218 3.61 14.08 -9.08
CA ASN A 218 4.76 14.87 -8.65
C ASN A 218 4.44 15.73 -7.41
N CYS A 219 3.21 16.24 -7.32
CA CYS A 219 2.72 16.93 -6.12
C CYS A 219 2.60 15.96 -4.92
N GLN A 220 2.05 14.75 -5.14
CA GLN A 220 1.99 13.72 -4.08
C GLN A 220 3.39 13.37 -3.57
N TYR A 221 4.39 13.27 -4.46
CA TYR A 221 5.78 13.10 -4.04
C TYR A 221 6.27 14.23 -3.13
N SER A 222 5.88 15.48 -3.36
CA SER A 222 6.23 16.59 -2.46
C SER A 222 5.59 16.42 -1.07
N LYS A 223 4.34 15.94 -1.01
CA LYS A 223 3.69 15.61 0.27
C LYS A 223 4.43 14.48 1.00
N VAL A 224 4.82 13.42 0.28
CA VAL A 224 5.64 12.33 0.86
C VAL A 224 6.91 12.87 1.49
N ARG A 225 7.63 13.76 0.78
CA ARG A 225 8.88 14.35 1.32
C ARG A 225 8.66 15.25 2.53
N LEU A 226 7.55 15.97 2.60
CA LEU A 226 7.16 16.77 3.76
C LEU A 226 6.74 15.91 4.95
N SER A 227 6.07 14.79 4.69
CA SER A 227 5.57 13.88 5.72
C SER A 227 6.60 12.82 6.15
N ASP A 228 7.77 12.73 5.50
CA ASP A 228 8.82 11.77 5.82
C ASP A 228 9.43 12.09 7.20
N PRO A 229 9.24 11.24 8.23
CA PRO A 229 9.77 11.47 9.56
C PRO A 229 11.30 11.50 9.61
N GLY A 230 11.98 10.83 8.67
CA GLY A 230 13.43 10.80 8.55
C GLY A 230 14.05 12.04 7.88
N SER A 231 13.23 13.01 7.43
CA SER A 231 13.70 14.22 6.77
C SER A 231 13.47 15.48 7.61
N SER A 232 14.20 16.58 7.34
CA SER A 232 13.93 17.89 7.96
C SER A 232 12.70 18.53 7.34
N PHE A 233 11.64 18.76 8.13
CA PHE A 233 10.43 19.44 7.67
C PHE A 233 10.75 20.86 7.21
N GLY A 234 11.56 21.62 7.97
CA GLY A 234 11.95 22.99 7.63
C GLY A 234 12.67 23.07 6.28
N PHE A 235 13.60 22.16 6.00
CA PHE A 235 14.25 22.09 4.69
C PHE A 235 13.23 21.74 3.59
N GLN A 236 12.39 20.73 3.79
CA GLN A 236 11.42 20.29 2.80
C GLN A 236 10.36 21.37 2.52
N SER A 237 9.93 22.15 3.53
CA SER A 237 8.95 23.21 3.35
C SER A 237 9.42 24.34 2.43
N VAL A 238 10.74 24.56 2.34
CA VAL A 238 11.36 25.49 1.38
C VAL A 238 11.64 24.82 0.05
N TRP A 239 12.24 23.62 0.09
CA TRP A 239 12.69 22.95 -1.11
C TRP A 239 11.56 22.45 -2.02
N GLN A 240 10.46 21.94 -1.47
CA GLN A 240 9.39 21.38 -2.31
C GLN A 240 8.67 22.44 -3.17
N PRO A 241 8.35 23.67 -2.70
CA PRO A 241 7.90 24.73 -3.57
C PRO A 241 8.87 25.08 -4.70
N VAL A 242 10.17 25.25 -4.36
CA VAL A 242 11.21 25.51 -5.37
C VAL A 242 11.23 24.40 -6.44
N ARG A 243 11.18 23.15 -6.00
CA ARG A 243 11.10 21.99 -6.90
C ARG A 243 9.87 22.04 -7.80
N GLN A 244 8.70 22.45 -7.30
CA GLN A 244 7.48 22.58 -8.11
C GLN A 244 7.63 23.72 -9.15
N CYS A 245 8.28 24.83 -8.80
CA CYS A 245 8.61 25.89 -9.75
C CYS A 245 9.48 25.36 -10.91
N LEU A 246 10.55 24.61 -10.58
CA LEU A 246 11.41 23.98 -11.60
C LEU A 246 10.64 22.98 -12.47
N MET A 247 9.70 22.24 -11.91
CA MET A 247 8.83 21.34 -12.66
C MET A 247 7.87 22.11 -13.59
N SER A 248 7.42 23.31 -13.22
CA SER A 248 6.61 24.16 -14.09
C SER A 248 7.35 24.50 -15.38
N ILE A 249 8.62 24.86 -15.27
CA ILE A 249 9.48 25.14 -16.42
C ILE A 249 9.68 23.86 -17.25
N ARG A 250 10.09 22.76 -16.62
CA ARG A 250 10.34 21.47 -17.28
C ARG A 250 9.12 20.95 -18.05
N TRP A 251 7.92 21.20 -17.56
CA TRP A 251 6.69 20.66 -18.14
C TRP A 251 5.95 21.69 -18.99
N LEU A 252 6.46 22.92 -19.07
CA LEU A 252 5.78 24.04 -19.75
C LEU A 252 4.31 24.10 -19.33
N SER A 253 4.05 24.21 -18.00
CA SER A 253 2.72 24.13 -17.42
C SER A 253 2.62 24.96 -16.14
N LEU A 254 1.49 25.66 -15.96
CA LEU A 254 1.19 26.38 -14.72
C LEU A 254 0.59 25.48 -13.60
N LEU A 255 0.23 24.24 -13.92
CA LEU A 255 -0.34 23.32 -12.93
C LEU A 255 0.54 23.10 -11.69
N PRO A 256 1.88 22.97 -11.78
CA PRO A 256 2.72 22.87 -10.58
C PRO A 256 2.65 24.11 -9.66
N PHE A 257 2.43 25.33 -10.19
CA PHE A 257 2.20 26.53 -9.36
C PHE A 257 0.90 26.44 -8.59
N LYS A 258 -0.17 25.92 -9.21
CA LYS A 258 -1.41 25.63 -8.50
C LYS A 258 -1.17 24.63 -7.36
N ASN A 259 -0.38 23.60 -7.63
CA ASN A 259 0.02 22.61 -6.61
C ASN A 259 0.80 23.23 -5.44
N ILE A 260 1.64 24.25 -5.67
CA ILE A 260 2.35 24.95 -4.58
C ILE A 260 1.34 25.59 -3.63
N ARG A 261 0.35 26.30 -4.17
CA ARG A 261 -0.68 26.95 -3.35
C ARG A 261 -1.43 25.94 -2.49
N GLU A 262 -1.85 24.82 -3.10
CA GLU A 262 -2.56 23.76 -2.35
C GLU A 262 -1.63 23.12 -1.30
N LEU A 263 -0.39 22.84 -1.66
CA LEU A 263 0.59 22.30 -0.74
C LEU A 263 0.84 23.20 0.45
N CYS A 264 0.98 24.51 0.23
CA CYS A 264 1.16 25.50 1.32
C CYS A 264 -0.04 25.59 2.26
N LYS A 265 -1.26 25.45 1.73
CA LYS A 265 -2.47 25.39 2.56
C LYS A 265 -2.50 24.16 3.47
N GLU A 266 -1.99 23.04 2.98
CA GLU A 266 -1.94 21.78 3.71
C GLU A 266 -0.75 21.69 4.70
N TYR A 267 0.20 22.64 4.70
CA TYR A 267 1.39 22.60 5.55
C TYR A 267 1.10 22.38 7.05
N PRO A 268 0.12 23.07 7.66
CA PRO A 268 -0.19 22.87 9.07
C PRO A 268 -0.61 21.43 9.37
N ASP A 269 -1.47 20.86 8.52
CA ASP A 269 -1.93 19.49 8.67
C ASP A 269 -0.82 18.48 8.38
N LEU A 270 -0.03 18.68 7.31
CA LEU A 270 1.11 17.83 6.99
C LEU A 270 2.14 17.81 8.11
N LYS A 271 2.37 18.96 8.77
CA LYS A 271 3.27 19.05 9.92
C LYS A 271 2.70 18.26 11.11
N ARG A 272 1.42 18.48 11.45
CA ARG A 272 0.73 17.76 12.53
C ARG A 272 0.78 16.24 12.32
N TRP A 273 0.34 15.75 11.15
CA TRP A 273 0.34 14.31 10.84
C TRP A 273 1.75 13.72 10.80
N ARG A 274 2.74 14.51 10.40
CA ARG A 274 4.13 14.09 10.49
C ARG A 274 4.57 13.94 11.94
N GLU A 275 4.27 14.90 12.80
CA GLU A 275 4.58 14.86 14.24
C GLU A 275 3.88 13.67 14.89
N GLU A 276 2.61 13.42 14.62
CA GLU A 276 1.87 12.25 15.09
C GLU A 276 2.52 10.94 14.62
N SER A 277 3.01 10.88 13.38
CA SER A 277 3.67 9.68 12.84
C SER A 277 5.04 9.37 13.45
N LEU A 278 5.58 10.21 14.34
CA LEU A 278 6.77 9.92 15.14
C LEU A 278 6.45 9.05 16.36
N GLU A 279 5.20 9.04 16.79
CA GLU A 279 4.72 8.29 17.95
C GLU A 279 4.32 6.86 17.55
N GLU A 280 4.34 5.95 18.52
CA GLU A 280 3.87 4.59 18.31
C GLU A 280 2.35 4.57 18.15
N GLY A 281 1.88 3.73 17.21
CA GLY A 281 0.44 3.56 16.98
C GLY A 281 -0.25 4.76 16.33
N ALA A 282 0.48 5.61 15.60
CA ALA A 282 -0.08 6.77 14.93
C ALA A 282 -1.36 6.45 14.13
N PHE A 283 -2.41 7.28 14.26
CA PHE A 283 -3.71 7.16 13.60
C PHE A 283 -4.55 5.91 13.97
N LEU A 284 -4.14 5.11 14.97
CA LEU A 284 -4.93 3.95 15.43
C LEU A 284 -6.20 4.35 16.19
N ASN A 285 -6.19 5.49 16.85
CA ASN A 285 -7.28 5.97 17.72
C ASN A 285 -8.16 7.04 17.06
N ASP A 286 -7.93 7.37 15.80
CA ASP A 286 -8.69 8.40 15.05
C ASP A 286 -10.06 7.91 14.54
#